data_d67d3b507c527a38335376fafb753e33
#
_entry.id   d67d3b507c527a38335376fafb753e33
#
_cell.length_a   1.000
_cell.length_b   1.000
_cell.length_c   1.000
_cell.angle_alpha   90.00
_cell.angle_beta   90.00
_cell.angle_gamma   90.00
#
_symmetry.space_group_name_H-M   'P 1'
#
loop_
_entity.id
_entity.type
_entity.pdbx_description
1 polymer ?
#
loop_
_entity_poly.entity_id
_entity_poly.type
_entity_poly.pdbx_seq_one_letter_code
_entity_poly.pdbx_strand_id
1 'polypeptide(L)'
;QGLAADFAEYFEPFWADTLPSLFDGTHSGSEINELMPENPLDILLDDVLEEFENDENHFFRQSLEENTLLDWVPESPTYFYHGMGDDIVPYENAQVAYDTFVDNGATDVSLELFPEELGGHSDVAVTCLLAGYTVILEYQRISPKGDMNSDGLVSLIDLALLSESILVQNNITEFQWWAGDCDYDDQHSVMDLLMVADLIE
;
A
#
# COMPACT_ATOMS: atom_id res chain seq x y z
N GLN A 1 -17.35 -16.39 -7.45
CA GLN A 1 -18.81 -16.63 -7.51
C GLN A 1 -19.47 -15.31 -7.22
N GLY A 2 -20.23 -14.74 -8.19
CA GLY A 2 -20.92 -13.49 -7.97
C GLY A 2 -21.96 -13.62 -6.86
N LEU A 3 -22.03 -12.61 -6.00
CA LEU A 3 -23.16 -12.41 -5.10
C LEU A 3 -24.47 -12.59 -5.88
N ALA A 4 -25.45 -13.18 -5.22
CA ALA A 4 -26.71 -13.60 -5.81
C ALA A 4 -27.35 -12.56 -6.73
N ALA A 5 -28.09 -13.06 -7.66
CA ALA A 5 -28.66 -12.26 -8.72
C ALA A 5 -29.86 -11.41 -8.29
N ASP A 6 -30.36 -11.54 -7.06
CA ASP A 6 -31.56 -10.84 -6.58
C ASP A 6 -31.26 -10.03 -5.31
N PHE A 7 -31.24 -8.72 -5.44
CA PHE A 7 -31.08 -7.80 -4.33
C PHE A 7 -32.19 -7.94 -3.27
N ALA A 8 -33.38 -8.39 -3.67
CA ALA A 8 -34.51 -8.60 -2.77
C ALA A 8 -34.30 -9.75 -1.77
N GLU A 9 -33.28 -10.60 -1.98
CA GLU A 9 -32.91 -11.65 -1.04
C GLU A 9 -32.14 -11.12 0.18
N TYR A 10 -31.57 -9.90 0.09
CA TYR A 10 -30.66 -9.37 1.11
C TYR A 10 -31.05 -8.00 1.64
N PHE A 11 -31.72 -7.21 0.81
CA PHE A 11 -32.00 -5.82 1.13
C PHE A 11 -33.49 -5.57 1.32
N GLU A 12 -33.81 -4.63 2.24
CA GLU A 12 -35.16 -4.11 2.36
C GLU A 12 -35.73 -3.68 1.01
N PRO A 13 -37.03 -3.85 0.72
CA PRO A 13 -37.62 -3.66 -0.61
C PRO A 13 -37.28 -2.34 -1.28
N PHE A 14 -37.27 -1.25 -0.50
CA PHE A 14 -36.89 0.08 -1.01
C PHE A 14 -35.43 0.09 -1.54
N TRP A 15 -34.55 -0.52 -0.79
CA TRP A 15 -33.11 -0.56 -1.10
C TRP A 15 -32.82 -1.55 -2.23
N ALA A 16 -33.49 -2.69 -2.25
CA ALA A 16 -33.37 -3.65 -3.35
C ALA A 16 -33.66 -3.03 -4.71
N ASP A 17 -34.69 -2.16 -4.78
CA ASP A 17 -35.07 -1.44 -6.00
C ASP A 17 -34.15 -0.26 -6.31
N THR A 18 -33.58 0.40 -5.29
CA THR A 18 -32.88 1.67 -5.42
C THR A 18 -31.37 1.52 -5.66
N LEU A 19 -30.71 0.59 -4.93
CA LEU A 19 -29.25 0.41 -4.98
C LEU A 19 -28.69 0.21 -6.39
N PRO A 20 -29.29 -0.59 -7.30
CA PRO A 20 -28.75 -0.77 -8.63
C PRO A 20 -28.62 0.52 -9.44
N SER A 21 -29.54 1.47 -9.23
CA SER A 21 -29.51 2.76 -9.91
C SER A 21 -28.56 3.77 -9.27
N LEU A 22 -28.29 3.65 -7.97
CA LEU A 22 -27.35 4.52 -7.25
C LEU A 22 -25.89 4.19 -7.58
N PHE A 23 -25.59 2.90 -7.81
CA PHE A 23 -24.23 2.42 -8.05
C PHE A 23 -23.95 2.13 -9.55
N ASP A 24 -24.67 2.78 -10.45
CA ASP A 24 -24.47 2.65 -11.91
C ASP A 24 -23.32 3.52 -12.48
N GLY A 25 -22.64 4.28 -11.63
CA GLY A 25 -21.54 5.18 -11.98
C GLY A 25 -21.98 6.58 -12.42
N THR A 26 -23.27 6.93 -12.34
CA THR A 26 -23.80 8.25 -12.70
C THR A 26 -23.90 9.21 -11.49
N HIS A 27 -23.84 8.67 -10.27
CA HIS A 27 -23.94 9.43 -9.02
C HIS A 27 -22.57 9.58 -8.35
N SER A 28 -22.34 10.74 -7.73
CA SER A 28 -21.19 10.96 -6.86
C SER A 28 -21.37 10.27 -5.50
N GLY A 29 -20.28 9.99 -4.81
CA GLY A 29 -20.34 9.43 -3.45
C GLY A 29 -21.14 10.30 -2.47
N SER A 30 -21.08 11.63 -2.59
CA SER A 30 -21.87 12.55 -1.76
C SER A 30 -23.36 12.41 -2.00
N GLU A 31 -23.81 12.31 -3.27
CA GLU A 31 -25.22 12.10 -3.61
C GLU A 31 -25.74 10.75 -3.09
N ILE A 32 -24.92 9.71 -3.16
CA ILE A 32 -25.28 8.40 -2.60
C ILE A 32 -25.40 8.49 -1.07
N ASN A 33 -24.41 9.08 -0.40
CA ASN A 33 -24.37 9.17 1.06
C ASN A 33 -25.55 10.01 1.62
N GLU A 34 -26.01 11.03 0.91
CA GLU A 34 -27.19 11.81 1.33
C GLU A 34 -28.49 10.97 1.37
N LEU A 35 -28.55 9.87 0.61
CA LEU A 35 -29.71 8.97 0.55
C LEU A 35 -29.60 7.79 1.51
N MET A 36 -28.36 7.41 1.88
CA MET A 36 -28.12 6.25 2.74
C MET A 36 -28.56 6.53 4.20
N PRO A 37 -29.02 5.50 4.94
CA PRO A 37 -29.32 5.66 6.35
C PRO A 37 -28.03 5.90 7.16
N GLU A 38 -28.18 6.49 8.34
CA GLU A 38 -27.07 6.75 9.27
C GLU A 38 -26.35 5.44 9.67
N ASN A 39 -27.14 4.38 9.92
CA ASN A 39 -26.58 3.05 10.11
C ASN A 39 -26.71 2.25 8.81
N PRO A 40 -25.60 1.89 8.15
CA PRO A 40 -25.64 1.16 6.88
C PRO A 40 -26.25 -0.25 6.98
N LEU A 41 -26.38 -0.83 8.16
CA LEU A 41 -27.04 -2.12 8.36
C LEU A 41 -28.56 -2.03 8.18
N ASP A 42 -29.17 -0.84 8.32
CA ASP A 42 -30.63 -0.64 8.19
C ASP A 42 -31.14 -0.84 6.74
N ILE A 43 -30.24 -1.06 5.79
CA ILE A 43 -30.63 -1.42 4.42
C ILE A 43 -30.84 -2.94 4.23
N LEU A 44 -30.36 -3.77 5.16
CA LEU A 44 -30.43 -5.21 5.12
C LEU A 44 -31.72 -5.73 5.75
N LEU A 45 -32.18 -6.90 5.29
CA LEU A 45 -33.27 -7.62 5.94
C LEU A 45 -32.86 -8.10 7.34
N ASP A 46 -33.78 -8.09 8.28
CA ASP A 46 -33.53 -8.52 9.67
C ASP A 46 -33.08 -9.99 9.74
N ASP A 47 -33.65 -10.88 8.92
CA ASP A 47 -33.28 -12.29 8.86
C ASP A 47 -31.87 -12.50 8.30
N VAL A 48 -31.42 -11.69 7.34
CA VAL A 48 -30.06 -11.70 6.82
C VAL A 48 -29.06 -11.29 7.91
N LEU A 49 -29.40 -10.30 8.74
CA LEU A 49 -28.57 -9.88 9.87
C LEU A 49 -28.50 -10.99 10.94
N GLU A 50 -29.64 -11.61 11.28
CA GLU A 50 -29.70 -12.70 12.24
C GLU A 50 -28.88 -13.92 11.76
N GLU A 51 -28.98 -14.27 10.49
CA GLU A 51 -28.20 -15.36 9.90
C GLU A 51 -26.70 -15.02 9.87
N PHE A 52 -26.33 -13.78 9.52
CA PHE A 52 -24.93 -13.32 9.56
C PHE A 52 -24.31 -13.45 10.95
N GLU A 53 -25.08 -13.15 12.01
CA GLU A 53 -24.58 -13.25 13.39
C GLU A 53 -24.43 -14.70 13.85
N ASN A 54 -25.32 -15.58 13.44
CA ASN A 54 -25.47 -16.92 14.01
C ASN A 54 -24.94 -18.07 13.14
N ASP A 55 -24.68 -17.84 11.84
CA ASP A 55 -24.13 -18.84 10.91
C ASP A 55 -22.72 -18.46 10.46
N GLU A 56 -21.72 -19.22 10.92
CA GLU A 56 -20.31 -19.04 10.50
C GLU A 56 -20.10 -19.27 9.00
N ASN A 57 -21.01 -20.02 8.36
CA ASN A 57 -20.96 -20.27 6.91
C ASN A 57 -21.81 -19.29 6.09
N HIS A 58 -22.34 -18.25 6.72
CA HIS A 58 -23.11 -17.24 6.01
C HIS A 58 -22.27 -16.62 4.88
N PHE A 59 -22.89 -16.44 3.70
CA PHE A 59 -22.16 -16.04 2.49
C PHE A 59 -21.41 -14.68 2.63
N PHE A 60 -21.94 -13.73 3.39
CA PHE A 60 -21.24 -12.48 3.67
C PHE A 60 -19.97 -12.72 4.49
N ARG A 61 -20.03 -13.62 5.50
CA ARG A 61 -18.83 -13.98 6.29
C ARG A 61 -17.78 -14.64 5.41
N GLN A 62 -18.17 -15.59 4.57
CA GLN A 62 -17.26 -16.23 3.63
C GLN A 62 -16.67 -15.24 2.64
N SER A 63 -17.48 -14.31 2.11
CA SER A 63 -17.00 -13.27 1.20
C SER A 63 -16.01 -12.30 1.88
N LEU A 64 -16.24 -11.96 3.14
CA LEU A 64 -15.30 -11.14 3.93
C LEU A 64 -14.00 -11.89 4.18
N GLU A 65 -14.07 -13.17 4.54
CA GLU A 65 -12.91 -14.02 4.77
C GLU A 65 -12.09 -14.20 3.48
N GLU A 66 -12.73 -14.49 2.34
CA GLU A 66 -12.07 -14.58 1.03
C GLU A 66 -11.40 -13.27 0.59
N ASN A 67 -11.88 -12.12 1.09
CA ASN A 67 -11.29 -10.81 0.82
C ASN A 67 -10.32 -10.33 1.93
N THR A 68 -10.09 -11.14 2.94
CA THR A 68 -9.06 -10.86 3.96
C THR A 68 -7.69 -11.25 3.40
N LEU A 69 -6.96 -10.27 2.89
CA LEU A 69 -5.70 -10.47 2.14
C LEU A 69 -4.47 -10.43 3.07
N LEU A 70 -4.45 -11.27 4.12
CA LEU A 70 -3.38 -11.29 5.13
C LEU A 70 -2.55 -12.59 5.14
N ASP A 71 -2.82 -13.54 4.24
CA ASP A 71 -2.20 -14.88 4.19
C ASP A 71 -0.87 -14.95 3.43
N TRP A 72 -0.16 -13.82 3.33
CA TRP A 72 1.11 -13.70 2.64
C TRP A 72 2.19 -13.04 3.52
N VAL A 73 3.42 -13.05 3.07
CA VAL A 73 4.56 -12.41 3.73
C VAL A 73 5.06 -11.27 2.85
N PRO A 74 5.03 -10.02 3.30
CA PRO A 74 5.63 -8.92 2.55
C PRO A 74 7.16 -9.11 2.44
N GLU A 75 7.67 -9.01 1.22
CA GLU A 75 9.11 -9.11 0.92
C GLU A 75 9.80 -7.75 0.98
N SER A 76 9.03 -6.66 0.91
CA SER A 76 9.52 -5.29 0.98
C SER A 76 9.28 -4.70 2.37
N PRO A 77 10.08 -3.71 2.81
CA PRO A 77 9.79 -2.93 4.01
C PRO A 77 8.36 -2.41 3.99
N THR A 78 7.58 -2.74 5.01
CA THR A 78 6.16 -2.43 5.10
C THR A 78 5.87 -1.62 6.36
N TYR A 79 5.23 -0.46 6.20
CA TYR A 79 4.98 0.49 7.28
C TYR A 79 3.49 0.78 7.37
N PHE A 80 2.92 0.52 8.55
CA PHE A 80 1.54 0.88 8.88
C PHE A 80 1.53 2.12 9.76
N TYR A 81 0.71 3.09 9.39
CA TYR A 81 0.43 4.31 10.17
C TYR A 81 -1.06 4.45 10.37
N HIS A 82 -1.51 4.56 11.63
CA HIS A 82 -2.93 4.66 11.92
C HIS A 82 -3.19 5.52 13.15
N GLY A 83 -4.32 6.25 13.16
CA GLY A 83 -4.78 7.00 14.33
C GLY A 83 -5.65 6.15 15.23
N MET A 84 -5.39 6.15 16.55
CA MET A 84 -6.24 5.45 17.51
C MET A 84 -7.62 6.12 17.70
N GLY A 85 -7.76 7.38 17.29
CA GLY A 85 -9.03 8.11 17.29
C GLY A 85 -9.79 8.05 15.97
N ASP A 86 -9.39 7.20 15.02
CA ASP A 86 -10.06 7.07 13.73
C ASP A 86 -11.49 6.55 13.91
N ASP A 87 -12.46 7.40 13.54
CA ASP A 87 -13.90 7.18 13.71
C ASP A 87 -14.57 6.51 12.51
N ILE A 88 -13.79 6.23 11.44
CA ILE A 88 -14.27 5.58 10.21
C ILE A 88 -13.67 4.19 10.06
N VAL A 89 -12.36 4.06 10.27
CA VAL A 89 -11.65 2.78 10.15
C VAL A 89 -11.00 2.44 11.49
N PRO A 90 -11.46 1.38 12.20
CA PRO A 90 -10.85 0.96 13.45
C PRO A 90 -9.35 0.68 13.30
N TYR A 91 -8.52 1.25 14.18
CA TYR A 91 -7.06 1.06 14.15
C TYR A 91 -6.65 -0.41 14.39
N GLU A 92 -7.53 -1.21 14.99
CA GLU A 92 -7.34 -2.65 15.18
C GLU A 92 -7.14 -3.39 13.86
N ASN A 93 -7.66 -2.87 12.73
CA ASN A 93 -7.40 -3.45 11.42
C ASN A 93 -5.91 -3.38 11.05
N ALA A 94 -5.24 -2.28 11.35
CA ALA A 94 -3.80 -2.13 11.14
C ALA A 94 -3.00 -3.02 12.11
N GLN A 95 -3.45 -3.12 13.38
CA GLN A 95 -2.84 -3.99 14.37
C GLN A 95 -2.93 -5.46 13.95
N VAL A 96 -4.11 -5.93 13.52
CA VAL A 96 -4.31 -7.31 13.04
C VAL A 96 -3.44 -7.60 11.82
N ALA A 97 -3.35 -6.66 10.88
CA ALA A 97 -2.50 -6.82 9.70
C ALA A 97 -1.01 -6.94 10.08
N TYR A 98 -0.53 -6.06 10.97
CA TYR A 98 0.83 -6.10 11.48
C TYR A 98 1.14 -7.43 12.18
N ASP A 99 0.31 -7.82 13.15
CA ASP A 99 0.52 -9.04 13.92
C ASP A 99 0.52 -10.28 13.01
N THR A 100 -0.41 -10.35 12.05
CA THR A 100 -0.50 -11.46 11.09
C THR A 100 0.75 -11.54 10.20
N PHE A 101 1.25 -10.43 9.68
CA PHE A 101 2.46 -10.44 8.86
C PHE A 101 3.70 -10.86 9.67
N VAL A 102 3.81 -10.41 10.92
CA VAL A 102 4.88 -10.84 11.83
C VAL A 102 4.78 -12.34 12.12
N ASP A 103 3.59 -12.85 12.42
CA ASP A 103 3.35 -14.28 12.69
C ASP A 103 3.62 -15.14 11.44
N ASN A 104 3.37 -14.62 10.25
CA ASN A 104 3.70 -15.26 8.98
C ASN A 104 5.21 -15.23 8.66
N GLY A 105 6.02 -14.52 9.47
CA GLY A 105 7.47 -14.48 9.35
C GLY A 105 8.04 -13.26 8.62
N ALA A 106 7.27 -12.20 8.44
CA ALA A 106 7.79 -10.94 7.92
C ALA A 106 8.83 -10.34 8.88
N THR A 107 9.97 -9.93 8.34
CA THR A 107 11.11 -9.42 9.14
C THR A 107 11.24 -7.90 9.11
N ASP A 108 10.56 -7.23 8.19
CA ASP A 108 10.67 -5.78 7.98
C ASP A 108 9.26 -5.16 7.87
N VAL A 109 8.52 -5.30 8.96
CA VAL A 109 7.17 -4.72 9.10
C VAL A 109 7.15 -3.89 10.37
N SER A 110 6.56 -2.70 10.31
CA SER A 110 6.39 -1.82 11.46
C SER A 110 4.99 -1.22 11.51
N LEU A 111 4.54 -0.93 12.72
CA LEU A 111 3.27 -0.26 13.00
C LEU A 111 3.51 0.91 13.94
N GLU A 112 3.07 2.08 13.55
CA GLU A 112 3.00 3.26 14.39
C GLU A 112 1.56 3.71 14.56
N LEU A 113 1.08 3.71 15.80
CA LEU A 113 -0.25 4.17 16.18
C LEU A 113 -0.16 5.57 16.77
N PHE A 114 -0.88 6.50 16.16
CA PHE A 114 -0.94 7.88 16.63
C PHE A 114 -2.03 8.04 17.70
N PRO A 115 -1.77 8.90 18.73
CA PRO A 115 -2.70 9.08 19.83
C PRO A 115 -4.09 9.56 19.40
N GLU A 116 -5.13 9.16 20.14
CA GLU A 116 -6.53 9.53 19.92
C GLU A 116 -6.76 11.05 19.93
N GLU A 117 -5.94 11.80 20.69
CA GLU A 117 -6.01 13.25 20.78
C GLU A 117 -5.70 13.99 19.47
N LEU A 118 -5.13 13.30 18.48
CA LEU A 118 -4.93 13.87 17.13
C LEU A 118 -6.21 13.96 16.31
N GLY A 119 -7.31 13.39 16.80
CA GLY A 119 -8.64 13.46 16.19
C GLY A 119 -8.99 12.24 15.34
N GLY A 120 -10.07 12.39 14.55
CA GLY A 120 -10.65 11.34 13.72
C GLY A 120 -9.87 11.07 12.42
N HIS A 121 -10.47 10.27 11.56
CA HIS A 121 -9.87 9.80 10.29
C HIS A 121 -9.23 10.92 9.46
N SER A 122 -9.96 12.00 9.23
CA SER A 122 -9.47 13.11 8.41
C SER A 122 -8.41 13.95 9.12
N ASP A 123 -8.46 14.04 10.45
CA ASP A 123 -7.54 14.87 11.22
C ASP A 123 -6.15 14.22 11.30
N VAL A 124 -6.07 12.91 11.47
CA VAL A 124 -4.81 12.17 11.56
C VAL A 124 -4.15 11.94 10.21
N ALA A 125 -4.88 12.05 9.11
CA ALA A 125 -4.41 11.71 7.75
C ALA A 125 -3.11 12.42 7.38
N VAL A 126 -2.97 13.72 7.68
CA VAL A 126 -1.75 14.48 7.38
C VAL A 126 -0.56 13.95 8.17
N THR A 127 -0.76 13.57 9.43
CA THR A 127 0.29 13.01 10.28
C THR A 127 0.78 11.67 9.73
N CYS A 128 -0.13 10.77 9.36
CA CYS A 128 0.20 9.49 8.72
C CYS A 128 0.96 9.68 7.41
N LEU A 129 0.51 10.60 6.55
CA LEU A 129 1.18 10.90 5.28
C LEU A 129 2.59 11.47 5.47
N LEU A 130 2.80 12.36 6.46
CA LEU A 130 4.11 12.91 6.76
C LEU A 130 5.05 11.84 7.32
N ALA A 131 4.59 10.95 8.18
CA ALA A 131 5.37 9.83 8.68
C ALA A 131 5.82 8.92 7.52
N GLY A 132 4.91 8.52 6.64
CA GLY A 132 5.24 7.76 5.44
C GLY A 132 6.21 8.50 4.51
N TYR A 133 6.04 9.80 4.34
CA TYR A 133 6.95 10.61 3.53
C TYR A 133 8.38 10.62 4.08
N THR A 134 8.56 10.69 5.42
CA THR A 134 9.92 10.63 6.00
C THR A 134 10.63 9.32 5.68
N VAL A 135 9.92 8.19 5.72
CA VAL A 135 10.45 6.88 5.32
C VAL A 135 10.83 6.86 3.84
N ILE A 136 9.96 7.38 2.97
CA ILE A 136 10.26 7.46 1.52
C ILE A 136 11.54 8.25 1.27
N LEU A 137 11.78 9.35 2.03
CA LEU A 137 13.01 10.14 1.90
C LEU A 137 14.27 9.34 2.28
N GLU A 138 14.18 8.40 3.22
CA GLU A 138 15.30 7.53 3.61
C GLU A 138 15.67 6.54 2.48
N TYR A 139 14.69 6.12 1.69
CA TYR A 139 14.91 5.25 0.53
C TYR A 139 15.17 6.03 -0.77
N GLN A 140 14.97 7.33 -0.75
CA GLN A 140 15.21 8.15 -1.94
C GLN A 140 16.69 8.19 -2.28
N ARG A 141 17.02 7.75 -3.48
CA ARG A 141 18.36 7.93 -4.05
C ARG A 141 18.40 9.26 -4.79
N ILE A 142 19.14 10.21 -4.24
CA ILE A 142 19.26 11.56 -4.81
C ILE A 142 20.53 11.74 -5.66
N SER A 143 21.43 10.78 -5.63
CA SER A 143 22.61 10.77 -6.48
C SER A 143 22.21 10.47 -7.94
N PRO A 144 22.80 11.17 -8.93
CA PRO A 144 22.53 10.89 -10.33
C PRO A 144 23.05 9.50 -10.74
N LYS A 145 22.50 8.94 -11.81
CA LYS A 145 23.11 7.78 -12.47
C LYS A 145 24.53 8.13 -12.88
N GLY A 146 25.43 7.19 -12.72
CA GLY A 146 26.87 7.41 -12.95
C GLY A 146 27.65 7.83 -11.71
N ASP A 147 27.03 8.30 -10.63
CA ASP A 147 27.68 8.67 -9.36
C ASP A 147 27.91 7.42 -8.50
N MET A 148 29.02 6.74 -8.76
CA MET A 148 29.37 5.47 -8.10
C MET A 148 29.83 5.61 -6.66
N ASN A 149 30.30 6.81 -6.25
CA ASN A 149 30.83 7.09 -4.92
C ASN A 149 29.82 7.83 -4.02
N SER A 150 28.67 8.24 -4.58
CA SER A 150 27.61 8.98 -3.87
C SER A 150 28.04 10.34 -3.34
N ASP A 151 28.92 11.05 -4.06
CA ASP A 151 29.34 12.40 -3.68
C ASP A 151 28.46 13.52 -4.32
N GLY A 152 27.48 13.13 -5.12
CA GLY A 152 26.53 14.00 -5.80
C GLY A 152 27.01 14.53 -7.15
N LEU A 153 28.19 14.11 -7.62
CA LEU A 153 28.78 14.51 -8.89
C LEU A 153 29.15 13.27 -9.72
N VAL A 154 29.00 13.34 -11.03
CA VAL A 154 29.56 12.34 -11.95
C VAL A 154 30.92 12.78 -12.41
N SER A 155 31.97 12.01 -12.15
CA SER A 155 33.35 12.40 -12.34
C SER A 155 34.22 11.25 -12.84
N LEU A 156 35.50 11.50 -13.09
CA LEU A 156 36.48 10.48 -13.45
C LEU A 156 36.67 9.41 -12.34
N ILE A 157 36.35 9.74 -11.09
CA ILE A 157 36.42 8.79 -9.98
C ILE A 157 35.34 7.72 -10.17
N ASP A 158 34.16 8.12 -10.56
CA ASP A 158 33.03 7.21 -10.80
C ASP A 158 33.28 6.33 -12.02
N LEU A 159 33.85 6.90 -13.07
CA LEU A 159 34.25 6.13 -14.24
C LEU A 159 35.29 5.06 -13.88
N ALA A 160 36.22 5.37 -12.97
CA ALA A 160 37.21 4.41 -12.48
C ALA A 160 36.54 3.30 -11.64
N LEU A 161 35.63 3.67 -10.74
CA LEU A 161 34.86 2.71 -9.92
C LEU A 161 33.99 1.80 -10.79
N LEU A 162 33.33 2.34 -11.80
CA LEU A 162 32.54 1.54 -12.75
C LEU A 162 33.43 0.60 -13.57
N SER A 163 34.59 1.08 -14.01
CA SER A 163 35.58 0.24 -14.70
C SER A 163 36.05 -0.91 -13.83
N GLU A 164 36.30 -0.65 -12.55
CA GLU A 164 36.70 -1.68 -11.58
C GLU A 164 35.57 -2.72 -11.40
N SER A 165 34.32 -2.28 -11.29
CA SER A 165 33.17 -3.17 -11.14
C SER A 165 33.01 -4.12 -12.34
N ILE A 166 33.26 -3.64 -13.56
CA ILE A 166 33.19 -4.46 -14.77
C ILE A 166 34.34 -5.48 -14.83
N LEU A 167 35.54 -5.07 -14.44
CA LEU A 167 36.73 -5.90 -14.58
C LEU A 167 36.89 -6.94 -13.47
N VAL A 168 36.51 -6.59 -12.24
CA VAL A 168 36.83 -7.39 -11.04
C VAL A 168 35.59 -8.06 -10.43
N GLN A 169 34.40 -7.57 -10.70
CA GLN A 169 33.10 -8.09 -10.23
C GLN A 169 33.03 -8.40 -8.72
N ASN A 170 33.79 -7.69 -7.87
CA ASN A 170 33.88 -7.96 -6.44
C ASN A 170 33.30 -6.82 -5.62
N ASN A 171 32.49 -7.17 -4.61
CA ASN A 171 32.03 -6.30 -3.51
C ASN A 171 31.36 -4.99 -3.94
N ILE A 172 30.55 -5.02 -4.97
CA ILE A 172 29.75 -3.88 -5.41
C ILE A 172 28.56 -3.77 -4.44
N THR A 173 28.33 -2.59 -3.89
CA THR A 173 27.13 -2.32 -3.09
C THR A 173 25.90 -2.26 -3.99
N GLU A 174 24.72 -2.45 -3.42
CA GLU A 174 23.46 -2.31 -4.14
C GLU A 174 23.29 -0.91 -4.76
N PHE A 175 23.76 0.12 -4.04
CA PHE A 175 23.79 1.48 -4.57
C PHE A 175 24.71 1.59 -5.79
N GLN A 176 25.94 1.08 -5.73
CA GLN A 176 26.89 1.11 -6.83
C GLN A 176 26.37 0.33 -8.04
N TRP A 177 25.70 -0.83 -7.78
CA TRP A 177 25.04 -1.58 -8.85
C TRP A 177 24.01 -0.72 -9.57
N TRP A 178 23.11 -0.10 -8.80
CA TRP A 178 22.11 0.81 -9.36
C TRP A 178 22.73 2.03 -10.05
N ALA A 179 23.73 2.67 -9.45
CA ALA A 179 24.34 3.89 -9.98
C ALA A 179 25.09 3.63 -11.31
N GLY A 180 25.74 2.49 -11.42
CA GLY A 180 26.55 2.13 -12.56
C GLY A 180 25.80 1.60 -13.78
N ASP A 181 24.58 1.07 -13.60
CA ASP A 181 23.69 0.63 -14.67
C ASP A 181 22.97 1.83 -15.30
N CYS A 182 23.61 2.51 -16.22
CA CYS A 182 23.12 3.75 -16.82
C CYS A 182 22.13 3.51 -17.96
N ASP A 183 22.20 2.37 -18.63
CA ASP A 183 21.29 2.01 -19.73
C ASP A 183 20.10 1.14 -19.29
N TYR A 184 20.03 0.78 -17.98
CA TYR A 184 18.95 0.01 -17.35
C TYR A 184 18.80 -1.41 -17.89
N ASP A 185 19.91 -2.06 -18.25
CA ASP A 185 19.94 -3.44 -18.74
C ASP A 185 20.26 -4.48 -17.64
N ASP A 186 20.36 -4.03 -16.38
CA ASP A 186 20.74 -4.83 -15.20
C ASP A 186 22.16 -5.43 -15.29
N GLN A 187 23.07 -4.77 -16.02
CA GLN A 187 24.47 -5.18 -16.12
C GLN A 187 25.39 -3.97 -16.09
N HIS A 188 26.60 -4.10 -15.55
CA HIS A 188 27.67 -3.14 -15.77
C HIS A 188 28.48 -3.52 -17.01
N SER A 189 28.49 -2.67 -17.98
CA SER A 189 29.09 -2.91 -19.31
C SER A 189 29.91 -1.70 -19.81
N VAL A 190 30.50 -1.88 -20.98
CA VAL A 190 31.19 -0.77 -21.67
C VAL A 190 30.22 0.32 -22.13
N MET A 191 28.92 -0.01 -22.29
CA MET A 191 27.92 0.99 -22.64
C MET A 191 27.70 1.96 -21.50
N ASP A 192 27.63 1.47 -20.28
CA ASP A 192 27.53 2.32 -19.08
C ASP A 192 28.74 3.22 -18.91
N LEU A 193 29.96 2.69 -19.14
CA LEU A 193 31.18 3.51 -19.14
C LEU A 193 31.12 4.66 -20.12
N LEU A 194 30.60 4.42 -21.33
CA LEU A 194 30.44 5.46 -22.33
C LEU A 194 29.40 6.50 -21.90
N MET A 195 28.29 6.04 -21.34
CA MET A 195 27.25 6.94 -20.81
C MET A 195 27.76 7.78 -19.65
N VAL A 196 28.48 7.18 -18.70
CA VAL A 196 29.12 7.93 -17.58
C VAL A 196 30.15 8.92 -18.11
N ALA A 197 30.95 8.53 -19.11
CA ALA A 197 31.94 9.44 -19.71
C ALA A 197 31.28 10.65 -20.39
N ASP A 198 30.11 10.47 -21.00
CA ASP A 198 29.33 11.58 -21.61
C ASP A 198 28.70 12.52 -20.57
N LEU A 199 28.55 12.09 -19.32
CA LEU A 199 28.03 12.90 -18.21
C LEU A 199 29.12 13.73 -17.51
N ILE A 200 30.40 13.44 -17.77
CA ILE A 200 31.54 14.16 -17.20
C ILE A 200 31.80 15.42 -18.03
N GLU A 201 31.58 16.59 -17.46
CA GLU A 201 31.87 17.89 -18.06
C GLU A 201 33.37 18.30 -17.98
#